data_3479a68a180c2b02e66ca6126c186d97
#
_entry.id   3479a68a180c2b02e66ca6126c186d97
#
_cell.length_a   1.000
_cell.length_b   1.000
_cell.length_c   1.000
_cell.angle_alpha   90.00
_cell.angle_beta   90.00
_cell.angle_gamma   90.00
#
_symmetry.space_group_name_H-M   'P 1'
#
loop_
_entity.id
_entity.type
_entity.pdbx_description
1 polymer ?
#
loop_
_entity_poly.entity_id
_entity_poly.type
_entity_poly.pdbx_seq_one_letter_code
_entity_poly.pdbx_strand_id
1 'polypeptide(L)'
;MLRRIFVALFPLALFGIEVFLRKSAKWDTEGFIGPSLASIGLGFIVSVQTPKDPDFRITDRYQDQLERDGYTLIKKWDKIVMDAGLLTLCIALPVWVFSLYAVTEHLLWSTYSAGLLAGLLNTVLGLIFYIAKEIA
;
A
#
# COMPACT_ATOMS: atom_id res chain seq x y z
N MET A 1 5.78 -7.24 -15.82
CA MET A 1 4.45 -6.63 -15.73
C MET A 1 3.46 -7.55 -15.00
N LEU A 2 3.17 -8.73 -15.51
CA LEU A 2 2.19 -9.67 -14.92
C LEU A 2 2.47 -9.99 -13.44
N ARG A 3 3.72 -10.25 -13.09
CA ARG A 3 4.14 -10.56 -11.71
C ARG A 3 3.83 -9.40 -10.74
N ARG A 4 4.03 -8.15 -11.18
CA ARG A 4 3.73 -6.97 -10.35
C ARG A 4 2.25 -6.79 -10.11
N ILE A 5 1.45 -6.99 -11.16
CA ILE A 5 -0.01 -6.95 -11.07
C ILE A 5 -0.51 -8.03 -10.11
N PHE A 6 0.03 -9.24 -10.22
CA PHE A 6 -0.32 -10.34 -9.33
C PHE A 6 0.01 -10.02 -7.86
N VAL A 7 1.23 -9.51 -7.60
CA VAL A 7 1.65 -9.13 -6.24
C VAL A 7 0.78 -8.01 -5.68
N ALA A 8 0.38 -7.05 -6.50
CA ALA A 8 -0.49 -5.95 -6.08
C ALA A 8 -1.94 -6.39 -5.83
N LEU A 9 -2.45 -7.32 -6.65
CA LEU A 9 -3.81 -7.84 -6.49
C LEU A 9 -3.93 -8.88 -5.38
N PHE A 10 -2.83 -9.49 -4.96
CA PHE A 10 -2.83 -10.54 -3.95
C PHE A 10 -3.45 -10.10 -2.61
N PRO A 11 -3.11 -8.91 -2.04
CA PRO A 11 -3.78 -8.43 -0.83
C PRO A 11 -5.29 -8.24 -1.01
N LEU A 12 -5.73 -7.77 -2.18
CA LEU A 12 -7.15 -7.63 -2.49
C LEU A 12 -7.86 -8.99 -2.59
N ALA A 13 -7.20 -9.98 -3.18
CA ALA A 13 -7.72 -11.34 -3.24
C ALA A 13 -7.84 -11.95 -1.84
N LEU A 14 -6.84 -11.78 -0.98
CA LEU A 14 -6.89 -12.23 0.41
C LEU A 14 -8.02 -11.55 1.19
N PHE A 15 -8.19 -10.25 0.99
CA PHE A 15 -9.32 -9.52 1.59
C PHE A 15 -10.66 -10.08 1.14
N GLY A 16 -10.83 -10.35 -0.15
CA GLY A 16 -12.05 -10.95 -0.68
C GLY A 16 -12.34 -12.33 -0.08
N ILE A 17 -11.30 -13.15 0.05
CA ILE A 17 -11.39 -14.47 0.70
C ILE A 17 -11.76 -14.31 2.18
N GLU A 18 -11.15 -13.40 2.89
CA GLU A 18 -11.44 -13.13 4.31
C GLU A 18 -12.91 -12.74 4.51
N VAL A 19 -13.41 -11.79 3.69
CA VAL A 19 -14.81 -11.35 3.74
C VAL A 19 -15.75 -12.53 3.46
N PHE A 20 -15.43 -13.35 2.45
CA PHE A 20 -16.23 -14.51 2.10
C PHE A 20 -16.28 -15.53 3.24
N LEU A 21 -15.12 -15.87 3.84
CA LEU A 21 -15.04 -16.79 4.96
C LEU A 21 -15.82 -16.30 6.18
N ARG A 22 -15.70 -15.00 6.51
CA ARG A 22 -16.44 -14.39 7.62
C ARG A 22 -17.94 -14.45 7.39
N LYS A 23 -18.41 -14.13 6.20
CA LYS A 23 -19.83 -14.27 5.83
C LYS A 23 -20.31 -15.70 5.93
N SER A 24 -19.55 -16.66 5.39
CA SER A 24 -19.89 -18.08 5.42
C SER A 24 -19.95 -18.65 6.84
N ALA A 25 -19.05 -18.21 7.71
CA ALA A 25 -19.01 -18.60 9.12
C ALA A 25 -19.96 -17.78 10.02
N LYS A 26 -20.72 -16.84 9.47
CA LYS A 26 -21.57 -15.89 10.22
C LYS A 26 -20.80 -15.07 11.27
N TRP A 27 -19.55 -14.80 10.98
CA TRP A 27 -18.75 -13.90 11.83
C TRP A 27 -19.10 -12.44 11.52
N ASP A 28 -18.83 -11.56 12.48
CA ASP A 28 -18.99 -10.12 12.28
C ASP A 28 -18.03 -9.64 11.17
N THR A 29 -18.61 -9.20 10.04
CA THR A 29 -17.86 -8.68 8.90
C THR A 29 -17.75 -7.17 8.92
N GLU A 30 -18.72 -6.46 9.49
CA GLU A 30 -18.77 -4.99 9.46
C GLU A 30 -17.67 -4.37 10.29
N GLY A 31 -17.36 -4.97 11.45
CA GLY A 31 -16.33 -4.49 12.35
C GLY A 31 -14.90 -4.60 11.81
N PHE A 32 -14.62 -5.51 10.86
CA PHE A 32 -13.26 -5.77 10.36
C PHE A 32 -12.98 -5.25 8.96
N ILE A 33 -14.00 -4.82 8.21
CA ILE A 33 -13.80 -4.31 6.84
C ILE A 33 -12.91 -3.08 6.84
N GLY A 34 -13.12 -2.13 7.74
CA GLY A 34 -12.32 -0.91 7.83
C GLY A 34 -10.84 -1.18 8.09
N PRO A 35 -10.47 -1.87 9.18
CA PRO A 35 -9.08 -2.23 9.46
C PRO A 35 -8.42 -3.08 8.36
N SER A 36 -9.15 -4.02 7.75
CA SER A 36 -8.64 -4.85 6.65
C SER A 36 -8.34 -4.00 5.41
N LEU A 37 -9.22 -3.07 5.05
CA LEU A 37 -8.96 -2.10 3.97
C LEU A 37 -7.76 -1.20 4.27
N ALA A 38 -7.63 -0.73 5.49
CA ALA A 38 -6.49 0.08 5.91
C ALA A 38 -5.17 -0.69 5.78
N SER A 39 -5.15 -1.97 6.12
CA SER A 39 -4.00 -2.86 5.96
C SER A 39 -3.62 -3.05 4.48
N ILE A 40 -4.62 -3.19 3.60
CA ILE A 40 -4.39 -3.26 2.15
C ILE A 40 -3.74 -1.98 1.65
N GLY A 41 -4.25 -0.82 2.06
CA GLY A 41 -3.67 0.47 1.72
C GLY A 41 -2.21 0.59 2.16
N LEU A 42 -1.90 0.18 3.38
CA LEU A 42 -0.51 0.10 3.88
C LEU A 42 0.34 -0.82 3.01
N GLY A 43 -0.17 -1.99 2.62
CA GLY A 43 0.52 -2.94 1.75
C GLY A 43 0.89 -2.32 0.41
N PHE A 44 0.01 -1.55 -0.20
CA PHE A 44 0.31 -0.81 -1.44
C PHE A 44 1.40 0.25 -1.23
N ILE A 45 1.33 1.04 -0.16
CA ILE A 45 2.33 2.07 0.14
C ILE A 45 3.70 1.43 0.40
N VAL A 46 3.75 0.31 1.12
CA VAL A 46 4.99 -0.44 1.36
C VAL A 46 5.54 -1.01 0.05
N SER A 47 4.68 -1.53 -0.84
CA SER A 47 5.11 -2.13 -2.10
C SER A 47 5.82 -1.14 -3.04
N VAL A 48 5.52 0.15 -2.94
CA VAL A 48 6.17 1.18 -3.78
C VAL A 48 7.56 1.58 -3.27
N GLN A 49 7.98 1.11 -2.10
CA GLN A 49 9.32 1.38 -1.57
C GLN A 49 10.43 0.63 -2.30
N THR A 50 10.09 -0.37 -3.11
CA THR A 50 11.07 -1.09 -3.93
C THR A 50 11.38 -0.29 -5.20
N PRO A 51 12.67 0.04 -5.47
CA PRO A 51 13.03 0.77 -6.68
C PRO A 51 12.74 -0.05 -7.94
N LYS A 52 12.34 0.62 -9.02
CA LYS A 52 12.24 0.03 -10.35
C LYS A 52 13.61 -0.07 -11.00
N ASP A 53 13.80 -1.10 -11.81
CA ASP A 53 14.96 -1.18 -12.69
C ASP A 53 14.98 0.01 -13.66
N PRO A 54 16.10 0.72 -13.81
CA PRO A 54 16.18 1.84 -14.73
C PRO A 54 16.07 1.35 -16.18
N ASP A 55 15.29 2.06 -17.02
CA ASP A 55 15.13 1.73 -18.45
C ASP A 55 16.32 2.16 -19.31
N PHE A 56 17.26 2.89 -18.74
CA PHE A 56 18.46 3.32 -19.44
C PHE A 56 19.61 2.32 -19.23
N ARG A 57 20.28 2.00 -20.31
CA ARG A 57 21.50 1.19 -20.26
C ARG A 57 22.69 2.10 -20.04
N ILE A 58 23.44 1.81 -18.98
CA ILE A 58 24.77 2.36 -18.77
C ILE A 58 25.77 1.28 -19.21
N THR A 59 26.94 1.70 -19.75
CA THR A 59 28.02 0.77 -20.05
C THR A 59 28.37 -0.07 -18.81
N ASP A 60 28.53 -1.38 -18.97
CA ASP A 60 28.77 -2.32 -17.87
C ASP A 60 29.92 -1.86 -16.95
N ARG A 61 30.95 -1.23 -17.52
CA ARG A 61 32.07 -0.66 -16.79
C ARG A 61 31.65 0.44 -15.81
N TYR A 62 30.73 1.31 -16.19
CA TYR A 62 30.19 2.38 -15.35
C TYR A 62 29.31 1.82 -14.25
N GLN A 63 28.50 0.83 -14.58
CA GLN A 63 27.62 0.17 -13.66
C GLN A 63 28.41 -0.56 -12.56
N ASP A 64 29.45 -1.30 -12.92
CA ASP A 64 30.35 -1.98 -11.99
C ASP A 64 31.06 -0.98 -11.07
N GLN A 65 31.46 0.17 -11.59
CA GLN A 65 32.12 1.22 -10.80
C GLN A 65 31.15 1.84 -9.78
N LEU A 66 29.90 2.11 -10.19
CA LEU A 66 28.86 2.65 -9.31
C LEU A 66 28.48 1.65 -8.21
N GLU A 67 28.36 0.38 -8.54
CA GLU A 67 28.10 -0.70 -7.55
C GLU A 67 29.23 -0.81 -6.53
N ARG A 68 30.50 -0.72 -6.95
CA ARG A 68 31.66 -0.72 -6.04
C ARG A 68 31.64 0.48 -5.11
N ASP A 69 31.20 1.64 -5.58
CA ASP A 69 31.12 2.88 -4.79
C ASP A 69 29.85 2.91 -3.92
N GLY A 70 28.99 1.89 -3.97
CA GLY A 70 27.77 1.77 -3.18
C GLY A 70 26.60 2.61 -3.69
N TYR A 71 26.62 3.05 -4.96
CA TYR A 71 25.55 3.79 -5.58
C TYR A 71 24.56 2.87 -6.29
N THR A 72 23.28 3.08 -6.06
CA THR A 72 22.18 2.48 -6.83
C THR A 72 21.58 3.51 -7.76
N LEU A 73 21.36 3.11 -9.04
CA LEU A 73 20.73 3.97 -10.02
C LEU A 73 19.21 3.87 -9.86
N ILE A 74 18.58 4.99 -9.52
CA ILE A 74 17.13 5.11 -9.37
C ILE A 74 16.66 6.29 -10.24
N LYS A 75 15.57 6.10 -10.99
CA LYS A 75 14.94 7.22 -11.72
C LYS A 75 14.50 8.30 -10.73
N LYS A 76 14.67 9.55 -11.10
CA LYS A 76 14.30 10.69 -10.26
C LYS A 76 12.83 10.63 -9.82
N TRP A 77 11.93 10.31 -10.73
CA TRP A 77 10.50 10.16 -10.44
C TRP A 77 10.23 9.02 -9.45
N ASP A 78 10.87 7.90 -9.69
CA ASP A 78 10.76 6.73 -8.83
C ASP A 78 11.18 7.04 -7.39
N LYS A 79 12.29 7.77 -7.24
CA LYS A 79 12.75 8.24 -5.93
C LYS A 79 11.75 9.18 -5.26
N ILE A 80 11.17 10.12 -6.01
CA ILE A 80 10.14 11.05 -5.48
C ILE A 80 8.94 10.27 -4.96
N VAL A 81 8.46 9.27 -5.71
CA VAL A 81 7.33 8.42 -5.29
C VAL A 81 7.69 7.61 -4.03
N MET A 82 8.90 7.07 -3.96
CA MET A 82 9.37 6.33 -2.77
C MET A 82 9.44 7.25 -1.54
N ASP A 83 10.06 8.42 -1.66
CA ASP A 83 10.21 9.37 -0.55
C ASP A 83 8.84 9.88 -0.08
N ALA A 84 7.96 10.22 -1.00
CA ALA A 84 6.59 10.63 -0.69
C ALA A 84 5.78 9.48 -0.06
N GLY A 85 5.97 8.25 -0.53
CA GLY A 85 5.35 7.05 0.04
C GLY A 85 5.81 6.82 1.49
N LEU A 86 7.09 7.01 1.77
CA LEU A 86 7.64 6.90 3.12
C LEU A 86 7.01 7.92 4.08
N LEU A 87 6.91 9.19 3.65
CA LEU A 87 6.22 10.22 4.43
C LEU A 87 4.74 9.88 4.64
N THR A 88 4.08 9.34 3.61
CA THR A 88 2.68 8.92 3.70
C THR A 88 2.49 7.75 4.67
N LEU A 89 3.47 6.85 4.80
CA LEU A 89 3.44 5.79 5.82
C LEU A 89 3.32 6.36 7.23
N CYS A 90 4.00 7.47 7.51
CA CYS A 90 3.91 8.14 8.81
C CYS A 90 2.49 8.62 9.15
N ILE A 91 1.65 8.84 8.13
CA ILE A 91 0.23 9.21 8.28
C ILE A 91 -0.64 7.95 8.24
N ALA A 92 -0.38 7.05 7.32
CA ALA A 92 -1.18 5.84 7.08
C ALA A 92 -1.15 4.86 8.26
N LEU A 93 -0.02 4.74 8.97
CA LEU A 93 0.08 3.91 10.17
C LEU A 93 -0.84 4.38 11.30
N PRO A 94 -0.83 5.66 11.71
CA PRO A 94 -1.81 6.19 12.67
C PRO A 94 -3.25 6.01 12.21
N VAL A 95 -3.55 6.20 10.93
CA VAL A 95 -4.90 5.98 10.37
C VAL A 95 -5.32 4.52 10.51
N TRP A 96 -4.43 3.58 10.28
CA TRP A 96 -4.70 2.16 10.50
C TRP A 96 -5.00 1.86 11.98
N VAL A 97 -4.17 2.35 12.89
CA VAL A 97 -4.40 2.21 14.35
C VAL A 97 -5.73 2.85 14.75
N PHE A 98 -6.04 4.03 14.21
CA PHE A 98 -7.32 4.70 14.44
C PHE A 98 -8.50 3.85 13.92
N SER A 99 -8.36 3.19 12.78
CA SER A 99 -9.41 2.33 12.25
C SER A 99 -9.74 1.16 13.18
N LEU A 100 -8.71 0.58 13.81
CA LEU A 100 -8.88 -0.47 14.82
C LEU A 100 -9.59 0.07 16.08
N TYR A 101 -9.14 1.22 16.56
CA TYR A 101 -9.75 1.88 17.71
C TYR A 101 -11.22 2.26 17.45
N ALA A 102 -11.49 2.85 16.29
CA ALA A 102 -12.83 3.26 15.91
C ALA A 102 -13.81 2.08 15.81
N VAL A 103 -13.35 0.91 15.38
CA VAL A 103 -14.16 -0.30 15.36
C VAL A 103 -14.44 -0.80 16.78
N THR A 104 -13.42 -0.82 17.64
CA THR A 104 -13.56 -1.26 19.04
C THR A 104 -14.54 -0.38 19.82
N GLU A 105 -14.47 0.93 19.63
CA GLU A 105 -15.33 1.92 20.32
C GLU A 105 -16.64 2.22 19.58
N HIS A 106 -16.91 1.55 18.46
CA HIS A 106 -18.11 1.78 17.62
C HIS A 106 -18.30 3.24 17.20
N LEU A 107 -17.19 3.94 16.85
CA LEU A 107 -17.23 5.34 16.45
C LEU A 107 -17.89 5.48 15.06
N LEU A 108 -18.75 6.50 14.94
CA LEU A 108 -19.44 6.82 13.72
C LEU A 108 -19.08 8.24 13.26
N TRP A 109 -18.90 8.41 11.96
CA TRP A 109 -18.86 9.69 11.31
C TRP A 109 -20.16 9.87 10.52
N SER A 110 -21.11 10.67 11.05
CA SER A 110 -22.46 10.77 10.50
C SER A 110 -23.17 9.40 10.54
N THR A 111 -23.61 8.88 9.38
CA THR A 111 -24.22 7.55 9.25
C THR A 111 -23.22 6.42 8.94
N TYR A 112 -21.93 6.75 8.73
CA TYR A 112 -20.92 5.80 8.33
C TYR A 112 -19.98 5.44 9.47
N SER A 113 -19.49 4.21 9.46
CA SER A 113 -18.45 3.76 10.40
C SER A 113 -17.15 4.55 10.17
N ALA A 114 -16.61 5.16 11.23
CA ALA A 114 -15.34 5.88 11.16
C ALA A 114 -14.17 4.93 10.80
N GLY A 115 -14.20 3.68 11.26
CA GLY A 115 -13.23 2.66 10.89
C GLY A 115 -13.25 2.33 9.40
N LEU A 116 -14.44 2.23 8.79
CA LEU A 116 -14.59 2.00 7.36
C LEU A 116 -14.05 3.18 6.54
N LEU A 117 -14.37 4.41 6.95
CA LEU A 117 -13.87 5.62 6.27
C LEU A 117 -12.35 5.72 6.34
N ALA A 118 -11.75 5.43 7.48
CA ALA A 118 -10.30 5.39 7.65
C ALA A 118 -9.64 4.31 6.76
N GLY A 119 -10.27 3.13 6.68
CA GLY A 119 -9.82 2.06 5.81
C GLY A 119 -9.87 2.41 4.33
N LEU A 120 -10.96 3.03 3.89
CA LEU A 120 -11.11 3.52 2.52
C LEU A 120 -10.07 4.60 2.19
N LEU A 121 -9.80 5.53 3.11
CA LEU A 121 -8.79 6.56 2.94
C LEU A 121 -7.41 5.93 2.69
N ASN A 122 -6.99 4.99 3.52
CA ASN A 122 -5.71 4.30 3.35
C ASN A 122 -5.64 3.52 2.03
N THR A 123 -6.73 2.86 1.64
CA THR A 123 -6.78 2.11 0.38
C THR A 123 -6.62 3.04 -0.82
N VAL A 124 -7.33 4.17 -0.82
CA VAL A 124 -7.23 5.16 -1.90
C VAL A 124 -5.82 5.76 -1.98
N LEU A 125 -5.23 6.12 -0.84
CA LEU A 125 -3.84 6.60 -0.79
C LEU A 125 -2.87 5.55 -1.34
N GLY A 126 -3.01 4.30 -0.91
CA GLY A 126 -2.19 3.20 -1.38
C GLY A 126 -2.29 3.00 -2.89
N LEU A 127 -3.50 3.02 -3.44
CA LEU A 127 -3.74 2.91 -4.89
C LEU A 127 -3.14 4.08 -5.67
N ILE A 128 -3.25 5.31 -5.17
CA ILE A 128 -2.64 6.49 -5.80
C ILE A 128 -1.12 6.30 -5.92
N PHE A 129 -0.45 5.88 -4.85
CA PHE A 129 0.99 5.63 -4.87
C PHE A 129 1.36 4.47 -5.78
N TYR A 130 0.57 3.41 -5.77
CA TYR A 130 0.79 2.28 -6.67
C TYR A 130 0.70 2.69 -8.15
N ILE A 131 -0.34 3.43 -8.52
CA ILE A 131 -0.52 3.94 -9.88
C ILE A 131 0.61 4.91 -10.26
N ALA A 132 0.96 5.84 -9.36
CA ALA A 132 2.08 6.76 -9.58
C ALA A 132 3.39 6.02 -9.84
N LYS A 133 3.63 4.93 -9.13
CA LYS A 133 4.80 4.06 -9.32
C LYS A 133 4.78 3.36 -10.67
N GLU A 134 3.62 2.89 -11.13
CA GLU A 134 3.48 2.21 -12.42
C GLU A 134 3.65 3.15 -13.62
N ILE A 135 3.21 4.41 -13.50
CA ILE A 135 3.41 5.45 -14.51
C ILE A 135 4.89 5.89 -14.59
N ALA A 136 5.57 5.84 -13.47
CA ALA A 136 7.00 6.14 -13.43
C ALA A 136 7.83 5.11 -14.23
#